data_f74ebc6290ecd26907c1b6183a5e864c
#
_entry.id   f74ebc6290ecd26907c1b6183a5e864c
#
_cell.length_a   1.000
_cell.length_b   1.000
_cell.length_c   1.000
_cell.angle_alpha   90.00
_cell.angle_beta   90.00
_cell.angle_gamma   90.00
#
_symmetry.space_group_name_H-M   'P 1'
#
loop_
_entity.id
_entity.type
_entity.pdbx_description
1 polymer ?
#
loop_
_entity_poly.entity_id
_entity_poly.type
_entity_poly.pdbx_seq_one_letter_code
_entity_poly.pdbx_strand_id
1 'polypeptide(L)'
;DRGGATYAALDLGTNNCRLLVARPSGEGFRVVDAFSRIVRLGEGVSTSGQLSDAAIGRALEALAICRNKMKNKGVTRARLIATEACRAAQNGAQFLSRVADELGLELEVIDRETEARLAATGCTPLIDPQADGAILFDIGGGSSEVVRLARSKKGRGGPPLPQIRGWISLPHGVVTLAERYGGITVTRETYEAMVNEVASLIAPFVREHGKDGTNGTHMLGTSGTVTTIAGVHLNLRRYERNRVDGCWMSTEQITAVIERLLAMTHEDRVASPCIGIARADLVLAGCAILEAIRRAFPCPRLRVADRGLREGMLVQMMREDGAWSGGSQAAMS
;
A
#
# COMPACT_ATOMS: atom_id res chain seq x y z
N ASP A 1 17.75 -26.21 13.54
CA ASP A 1 17.37 -25.10 12.65
C ASP A 1 18.46 -24.89 11.60
N ARG A 2 18.33 -25.49 10.43
CA ARG A 2 19.18 -25.15 9.27
C ARG A 2 18.81 -23.72 8.88
N GLY A 3 19.77 -22.80 9.03
CA GLY A 3 19.58 -21.36 8.82
C GLY A 3 19.15 -21.04 7.38
N GLY A 4 17.85 -21.09 7.14
CA GLY A 4 17.26 -20.65 5.88
C GLY A 4 17.47 -19.16 5.68
N ALA A 5 17.58 -18.72 4.42
CA ALA A 5 17.75 -17.31 4.06
C ALA A 5 16.66 -16.43 4.70
N THR A 6 17.07 -15.30 5.24
CA THR A 6 16.19 -14.29 5.85
C THR A 6 16.12 -13.08 4.94
N TYR A 7 14.92 -12.71 4.54
CA TYR A 7 14.67 -11.66 3.57
C TYR A 7 14.08 -10.42 4.24
N ALA A 8 14.42 -9.24 3.73
CA ALA A 8 13.80 -7.99 4.16
C ALA A 8 13.30 -7.18 2.99
N ALA A 9 12.14 -6.58 3.15
CA ALA A 9 11.56 -5.62 2.24
C ALA A 9 11.28 -4.31 2.98
N LEU A 10 11.92 -3.23 2.56
CA LEU A 10 11.71 -1.89 3.11
C LEU A 10 11.06 -1.01 2.05
N ASP A 11 10.01 -0.30 2.46
CA ASP A 11 9.28 0.66 1.66
C ASP A 11 9.30 2.02 2.37
N LEU A 12 9.98 2.99 1.76
CA LEU A 12 9.96 4.39 2.16
C LEU A 12 9.03 5.17 1.25
N GLY A 13 7.78 5.25 1.66
CA GLY A 13 6.73 5.98 0.95
C GLY A 13 6.66 7.45 1.33
N THR A 14 5.72 8.16 0.72
CA THR A 14 5.44 9.58 0.98
C THR A 14 5.03 9.82 2.45
N ASN A 15 4.26 8.91 3.04
CA ASN A 15 3.74 9.06 4.40
C ASN A 15 4.42 8.12 5.41
N ASN A 16 4.77 6.91 5.02
CA ASN A 16 5.22 5.86 5.92
C ASN A 16 6.61 5.32 5.55
N CYS A 17 7.37 4.92 6.58
CA CYS A 17 8.51 4.01 6.47
C CYS A 17 8.11 2.66 7.03
N ARG A 18 8.22 1.60 6.23
CA ARG A 18 7.77 0.26 6.58
C ARG A 18 8.84 -0.78 6.28
N LEU A 19 9.04 -1.71 7.21
CA LEU A 19 9.93 -2.87 7.02
C LEU A 19 9.14 -4.15 7.28
N LEU A 20 9.42 -5.17 6.48
CA LEU A 20 8.96 -6.53 6.70
C LEU A 20 10.14 -7.49 6.57
N VAL A 21 10.37 -8.32 7.58
CA VAL A 21 11.41 -9.36 7.58
C VAL A 21 10.71 -10.70 7.61
N ALA A 22 11.10 -11.61 6.71
CA ALA A 22 10.44 -12.89 6.55
C ALA A 22 11.40 -14.02 6.14
N ARG A 23 10.95 -15.26 6.35
CA ARG A 23 11.60 -16.47 5.87
C ARG A 23 10.62 -17.30 5.05
N PRO A 24 11.09 -18.02 4.01
CA PRO A 24 10.25 -18.96 3.28
C PRO A 24 9.58 -19.97 4.21
N SER A 25 8.33 -20.30 3.95
CA SER A 25 7.56 -21.26 4.75
C SER A 25 6.43 -21.86 3.91
N GLY A 26 6.44 -23.17 3.69
CA GLY A 26 5.46 -23.83 2.82
C GLY A 26 5.47 -23.23 1.39
N GLU A 27 4.30 -22.95 0.85
CA GLU A 27 4.15 -22.28 -0.46
C GLU A 27 4.18 -20.74 -0.34
N GLY A 28 4.52 -20.19 0.82
CA GLY A 28 4.57 -18.76 1.09
C GLY A 28 5.76 -18.38 1.94
N PHE A 29 5.54 -17.48 2.88
CA PHE A 29 6.56 -17.04 3.82
C PHE A 29 5.95 -16.74 5.20
N ARG A 30 6.78 -16.80 6.22
CA ARG A 30 6.45 -16.42 7.60
C ARG A 30 7.18 -15.13 7.97
N VAL A 31 6.40 -14.13 8.41
CA VAL A 31 6.96 -12.88 8.93
C VAL A 31 7.64 -13.16 10.28
N VAL A 32 8.88 -12.69 10.44
CA VAL A 32 9.68 -12.84 11.64
C VAL A 32 9.93 -11.52 12.38
N ASP A 33 9.77 -10.39 11.67
CA ASP A 33 9.77 -9.05 12.27
C ASP A 33 9.09 -8.04 11.33
N ALA A 34 8.58 -6.97 11.88
CA ALA A 34 8.00 -5.87 11.13
C ALA A 34 8.23 -4.53 11.83
N PHE A 35 8.19 -3.45 11.03
CA PHE A 35 8.22 -2.09 11.55
C PHE A 35 7.37 -1.20 10.66
N SER A 36 6.69 -0.23 11.27
CA SER A 36 5.95 0.80 10.55
C SER A 36 5.97 2.09 11.38
N ARG A 37 6.34 3.18 10.71
CA ARG A 37 6.32 4.52 11.30
C ARG A 37 5.84 5.53 10.27
N ILE A 38 4.93 6.43 10.68
CA ILE A 38 4.56 7.59 9.88
C ILE A 38 5.70 8.61 9.99
N VAL A 39 6.30 8.94 8.85
CA VAL A 39 7.44 9.86 8.73
C VAL A 39 7.07 11.13 7.97
N ARG A 40 5.97 11.13 7.21
CA ARG A 40 5.49 12.25 6.38
C ARG A 40 6.63 12.84 5.54
N LEU A 41 7.39 11.98 4.85
CA LEU A 41 8.53 12.39 4.04
C LEU A 41 8.13 13.38 2.94
N GLY A 42 6.97 13.17 2.33
CA GLY A 42 6.46 14.01 1.24
C GLY A 42 5.66 15.24 1.70
N GLU A 43 5.60 15.53 3.02
CA GLU A 43 4.90 16.70 3.52
C GLU A 43 5.49 18.00 2.93
N GLY A 44 4.63 18.80 2.28
CA GLY A 44 5.02 20.08 1.64
C GLY A 44 5.74 19.94 0.30
N VAL A 45 6.03 18.74 -0.20
CA VAL A 45 6.71 18.54 -1.50
C VAL A 45 5.87 19.09 -2.67
N SER A 46 4.55 18.93 -2.61
CA SER A 46 3.65 19.44 -3.65
C SER A 46 3.72 20.96 -3.84
N THR A 47 4.08 21.70 -2.79
CA THR A 47 4.18 23.16 -2.79
C THR A 47 5.61 23.64 -2.97
N SER A 48 6.58 23.04 -2.24
CA SER A 48 7.98 23.47 -2.23
C SER A 48 8.84 22.81 -3.31
N GLY A 49 8.44 21.66 -3.81
CA GLY A 49 9.25 20.81 -4.68
C GLY A 49 10.40 20.10 -3.96
N GLN A 50 10.50 20.21 -2.63
CA GLN A 50 11.63 19.68 -1.86
C GLN A 50 11.17 18.94 -0.60
N LEU A 51 11.95 17.92 -0.21
CA LEU A 51 11.85 17.30 1.12
C LEU A 51 12.36 18.29 2.16
N SER A 52 11.60 18.52 3.23
CA SER A 52 12.03 19.40 4.32
C SER A 52 13.05 18.71 5.24
N ASP A 53 13.93 19.47 5.89
CA ASP A 53 14.91 18.93 6.83
C ASP A 53 14.26 18.16 7.98
N ALA A 54 13.11 18.63 8.46
CA ALA A 54 12.35 17.94 9.49
C ALA A 54 11.83 16.55 9.02
N ALA A 55 11.31 16.47 7.79
CA ALA A 55 10.85 15.22 7.21
C ALA A 55 12.01 14.24 6.95
N ILE A 56 13.14 14.76 6.45
CA ILE A 56 14.39 14.00 6.27
C ILE A 56 14.85 13.43 7.62
N GLY A 57 14.88 14.25 8.69
CA GLY A 57 15.27 13.80 10.03
C GLY A 57 14.40 12.64 10.53
N ARG A 58 13.07 12.76 10.41
CA ARG A 58 12.12 11.68 10.79
C ARG A 58 12.36 10.39 9.99
N ALA A 59 12.65 10.53 8.69
CA ALA A 59 12.92 9.38 7.82
C ALA A 59 14.24 8.68 8.19
N LEU A 60 15.32 9.44 8.44
CA LEU A 60 16.62 8.88 8.86
C LEU A 60 16.51 8.12 10.19
N GLU A 61 15.78 8.66 11.18
CA GLU A 61 15.53 7.95 12.44
C GLU A 61 14.80 6.60 12.21
N ALA A 62 13.77 6.60 11.38
CA ALA A 62 13.01 5.39 11.06
C ALA A 62 13.89 4.36 10.32
N LEU A 63 14.68 4.81 9.34
CA LEU A 63 15.60 3.98 8.57
C LEU A 63 16.70 3.38 9.46
N ALA A 64 17.24 4.15 10.43
CA ALA A 64 18.20 3.63 11.40
C ALA A 64 17.64 2.47 12.23
N ILE A 65 16.37 2.55 12.64
CA ILE A 65 15.69 1.44 13.33
C ILE A 65 15.55 0.23 12.40
N CYS A 66 15.15 0.45 11.14
CA CYS A 66 15.03 -0.62 10.15
C CYS A 66 16.37 -1.33 9.93
N ARG A 67 17.47 -0.58 9.76
CA ARG A 67 18.83 -1.12 9.66
C ARG A 67 19.19 -2.05 10.83
N ASN A 68 18.94 -1.57 12.06
CA ASN A 68 19.25 -2.33 13.26
C ASN A 68 18.38 -3.61 13.36
N LYS A 69 17.10 -3.53 12.99
CA LYS A 69 16.22 -4.71 12.93
C LYS A 69 16.72 -5.73 11.90
N MET A 70 17.10 -5.31 10.70
CA MET A 70 17.65 -6.21 9.67
C MET A 70 18.92 -6.90 10.16
N LYS A 71 19.84 -6.16 10.79
CA LYS A 71 21.08 -6.71 11.38
C LYS A 71 20.75 -7.74 12.47
N ASN A 72 19.88 -7.41 13.42
CA ASN A 72 19.52 -8.27 14.54
C ASN A 72 18.79 -9.55 14.11
N LYS A 73 18.09 -9.53 12.97
CA LYS A 73 17.40 -10.72 12.41
C LYS A 73 18.26 -11.53 11.45
N GLY A 74 19.52 -11.14 11.24
CA GLY A 74 20.43 -11.84 10.34
C GLY A 74 19.91 -11.86 8.90
N VAL A 75 19.42 -10.72 8.41
CA VAL A 75 18.94 -10.60 7.03
C VAL A 75 20.06 -10.88 6.05
N THR A 76 19.85 -11.83 5.14
CA THR A 76 20.83 -12.25 4.13
C THR A 76 20.57 -11.62 2.77
N ARG A 77 19.32 -11.23 2.49
CA ARG A 77 18.91 -10.55 1.27
C ARG A 77 17.84 -9.49 1.57
N ALA A 78 18.05 -8.27 1.08
CA ALA A 78 17.12 -7.17 1.28
C ALA A 78 16.87 -6.42 -0.03
N ARG A 79 15.65 -5.89 -0.19
CA ARG A 79 15.30 -4.87 -1.17
C ARG A 79 14.73 -3.68 -0.45
N LEU A 80 15.36 -2.52 -0.65
CA LEU A 80 15.02 -1.28 0.02
C LEU A 80 14.61 -0.28 -1.04
N ILE A 81 13.35 0.14 -1.03
CA ILE A 81 12.81 1.03 -2.04
C ILE A 81 12.36 2.37 -1.47
N ALA A 82 12.39 3.39 -2.31
CA ALA A 82 11.74 4.68 -2.09
C ALA A 82 10.79 4.95 -3.27
N THR A 83 9.69 5.64 -3.00
CA THR A 83 8.62 5.85 -3.97
C THR A 83 8.39 7.34 -4.25
N GLU A 84 7.15 7.79 -4.39
CA GLU A 84 6.76 9.09 -4.95
C GLU A 84 7.44 10.29 -4.30
N ALA A 85 7.59 10.36 -2.98
CA ALA A 85 8.22 11.52 -2.33
C ALA A 85 9.66 11.76 -2.82
N CYS A 86 10.47 10.69 -2.91
CA CYS A 86 11.85 10.78 -3.41
C CYS A 86 11.89 11.01 -4.92
N ARG A 87 10.93 10.48 -5.67
CA ARG A 87 10.80 10.61 -7.10
C ARG A 87 10.42 12.04 -7.53
N ALA A 88 9.53 12.68 -6.76
CA ALA A 88 9.00 14.00 -7.06
C ALA A 88 9.89 15.16 -6.55
N ALA A 89 10.66 14.95 -5.48
CA ALA A 89 11.43 16.01 -4.86
C ALA A 89 12.75 16.30 -5.60
N GLN A 90 13.05 17.59 -5.79
CA GLN A 90 14.30 18.05 -6.41
C GLN A 90 15.55 17.61 -5.64
N ASN A 91 15.46 17.55 -4.30
CA ASN A 91 16.53 17.09 -3.42
C ASN A 91 16.45 15.60 -3.07
N GLY A 92 15.61 14.81 -3.78
CA GLY A 92 15.45 13.39 -3.53
C GLY A 92 16.76 12.61 -3.64
N ALA A 93 17.55 12.84 -4.70
CA ALA A 93 18.86 12.20 -4.89
C ALA A 93 19.85 12.55 -3.77
N GLN A 94 19.87 13.80 -3.32
CA GLN A 94 20.72 14.24 -2.20
C GLN A 94 20.31 13.53 -0.90
N PHE A 95 19.02 13.40 -0.64
CA PHE A 95 18.52 12.62 0.51
C PHE A 95 18.97 11.16 0.46
N LEU A 96 18.88 10.51 -0.70
CA LEU A 96 19.33 9.12 -0.85
C LEU A 96 20.85 8.95 -0.62
N SER A 97 21.66 9.88 -1.12
CA SER A 97 23.11 9.89 -0.83
C SER A 97 23.35 10.01 0.68
N ARG A 98 22.62 10.88 1.34
CA ARG A 98 22.73 11.05 2.80
C ARG A 98 22.34 9.77 3.55
N VAL A 99 21.31 9.05 3.11
CA VAL A 99 20.93 7.74 3.69
C VAL A 99 22.06 6.71 3.54
N ALA A 100 22.70 6.68 2.36
CA ALA A 100 23.83 5.77 2.10
C ALA A 100 25.04 6.12 3.00
N ASP A 101 25.39 7.40 3.07
CA ASP A 101 26.55 7.88 3.84
C ASP A 101 26.39 7.69 5.36
N GLU A 102 25.22 8.05 5.91
CA GLU A 102 24.97 8.01 7.36
C GLU A 102 24.57 6.63 7.87
N LEU A 103 23.83 5.85 7.05
CA LEU A 103 23.24 4.60 7.50
C LEU A 103 23.77 3.36 6.79
N GLY A 104 24.54 3.51 5.70
CA GLY A 104 24.99 2.40 4.88
C GLY A 104 23.81 1.65 4.23
N LEU A 105 22.69 2.35 3.93
CA LEU A 105 21.53 1.77 3.28
C LEU A 105 21.40 2.36 1.87
N GLU A 106 21.34 1.50 0.88
CA GLU A 106 21.10 1.89 -0.50
C GLU A 106 19.63 1.68 -0.84
N LEU A 107 18.89 2.79 -1.04
CA LEU A 107 17.49 2.77 -1.46
C LEU A 107 17.38 2.95 -2.97
N GLU A 108 16.64 2.03 -3.60
CA GLU A 108 16.27 2.11 -5.01
C GLU A 108 14.99 2.97 -5.17
N VAL A 109 15.03 4.01 -5.99
CA VAL A 109 13.80 4.71 -6.39
C VAL A 109 13.15 3.92 -7.53
N ILE A 110 12.02 3.32 -7.23
CA ILE A 110 11.27 2.55 -8.24
C ILE A 110 10.32 3.45 -9.03
N ASP A 111 10.04 3.07 -10.27
CA ASP A 111 9.01 3.71 -11.08
C ASP A 111 7.60 3.26 -10.68
N ARG A 112 6.59 3.95 -11.21
CA ARG A 112 5.18 3.70 -10.88
C ARG A 112 4.68 2.35 -11.40
N GLU A 113 5.22 1.85 -12.50
CA GLU A 113 4.88 0.53 -13.03
C GLU A 113 5.38 -0.58 -12.11
N THR A 114 6.61 -0.48 -11.67
CA THR A 114 7.20 -1.41 -10.69
C THR A 114 6.42 -1.39 -9.38
N GLU A 115 6.01 -0.20 -8.91
CA GLU A 115 5.18 -0.02 -7.71
C GLU A 115 3.85 -0.77 -7.85
N ALA A 116 3.12 -0.55 -8.96
CA ALA A 116 1.86 -1.24 -9.26
C ALA A 116 2.03 -2.78 -9.37
N ARG A 117 3.10 -3.25 -10.01
CA ARG A 117 3.40 -4.69 -10.16
C ARG A 117 3.72 -5.36 -8.83
N LEU A 118 4.48 -4.70 -7.98
CA LEU A 118 4.81 -5.22 -6.64
C LEU A 118 3.59 -5.28 -5.74
N ALA A 119 2.76 -4.22 -5.73
CA ALA A 119 1.49 -4.21 -4.99
C ALA A 119 0.56 -5.35 -5.46
N ALA A 120 0.44 -5.53 -6.77
CA ALA A 120 -0.32 -6.62 -7.36
C ALA A 120 0.21 -8.00 -6.92
N THR A 121 1.53 -8.20 -6.95
CA THR A 121 2.16 -9.46 -6.52
C THR A 121 1.85 -9.76 -5.04
N GLY A 122 1.95 -8.76 -4.17
CA GLY A 122 1.67 -8.93 -2.74
C GLY A 122 0.19 -9.20 -2.42
N CYS A 123 -0.73 -8.65 -3.21
CA CYS A 123 -2.18 -8.76 -2.99
C CYS A 123 -2.83 -9.95 -3.72
N THR A 124 -2.18 -10.51 -4.75
CA THR A 124 -2.73 -11.62 -5.56
C THR A 124 -3.29 -12.80 -4.75
N PRO A 125 -2.69 -13.23 -3.61
CA PRO A 125 -3.25 -14.30 -2.79
C PRO A 125 -4.66 -14.02 -2.22
N LEU A 126 -5.09 -12.76 -2.22
CA LEU A 126 -6.42 -12.33 -1.76
C LEU A 126 -7.45 -12.20 -2.88
N ILE A 127 -7.10 -12.46 -4.13
CA ILE A 127 -8.11 -12.53 -5.21
C ILE A 127 -9.04 -13.72 -4.91
N ASP A 128 -10.35 -13.48 -4.97
CA ASP A 128 -11.34 -14.53 -4.80
C ASP A 128 -11.15 -15.59 -5.91
N PRO A 129 -10.93 -16.86 -5.55
CA PRO A 129 -10.76 -17.93 -6.54
C PRO A 129 -11.95 -18.12 -7.48
N GLN A 130 -13.15 -17.68 -7.07
CA GLN A 130 -14.37 -17.76 -7.87
C GLN A 130 -14.57 -16.54 -8.77
N ALA A 131 -13.83 -15.44 -8.52
CA ALA A 131 -13.93 -14.24 -9.34
C ALA A 131 -13.16 -14.38 -10.66
N ASP A 132 -13.59 -13.62 -11.68
CA ASP A 132 -12.89 -13.54 -12.97
C ASP A 132 -11.65 -12.64 -12.90
N GLY A 133 -11.56 -11.84 -11.84
CA GLY A 133 -10.44 -10.96 -11.57
C GLY A 133 -10.72 -9.99 -10.42
N ALA A 134 -9.91 -8.96 -10.34
CA ALA A 134 -10.08 -7.91 -9.34
C ALA A 134 -9.66 -6.53 -9.90
N ILE A 135 -10.25 -5.48 -9.36
CA ILE A 135 -9.74 -4.12 -9.46
C ILE A 135 -8.94 -3.85 -8.19
N LEU A 136 -7.63 -4.00 -8.30
CA LEU A 136 -6.71 -3.67 -7.20
C LEU A 136 -6.47 -2.17 -7.19
N PHE A 137 -6.43 -1.58 -6.01
CA PHE A 137 -5.95 -0.21 -5.83
C PHE A 137 -5.10 -0.09 -4.56
N ASP A 138 -4.06 0.73 -4.67
CA ASP A 138 -3.16 1.12 -3.59
C ASP A 138 -3.25 2.64 -3.41
N ILE A 139 -3.85 3.10 -2.31
CA ILE A 139 -3.97 4.53 -2.01
C ILE A 139 -2.77 4.93 -1.15
N GLY A 140 -1.72 5.41 -1.81
CA GLY A 140 -0.50 5.89 -1.16
C GLY A 140 -0.61 7.32 -0.61
N GLY A 141 0.52 7.84 -0.14
CA GLY A 141 0.60 9.22 0.34
C GLY A 141 0.67 10.25 -0.78
N GLY A 142 1.47 9.99 -1.81
CA GLY A 142 1.73 10.90 -2.93
C GLY A 142 1.09 10.51 -4.25
N SER A 143 0.83 9.22 -4.45
CA SER A 143 0.17 8.67 -5.63
C SER A 143 -0.83 7.59 -5.25
N SER A 144 -1.65 7.18 -6.20
CA SER A 144 -2.55 6.04 -6.05
C SER A 144 -2.53 5.19 -7.32
N GLU A 145 -2.27 3.92 -7.18
CA GLU A 145 -2.22 2.95 -8.27
C GLU A 145 -3.55 2.22 -8.38
N VAL A 146 -4.04 2.05 -9.61
CA VAL A 146 -5.19 1.21 -9.92
C VAL A 146 -4.79 0.18 -10.96
N VAL A 147 -5.03 -1.09 -10.67
CA VAL A 147 -4.58 -2.21 -11.50
C VAL A 147 -5.75 -3.14 -11.78
N ARG A 148 -6.01 -3.41 -13.05
CA ARG A 148 -6.96 -4.45 -13.46
C ARG A 148 -6.26 -5.79 -13.51
N LEU A 149 -6.71 -6.72 -12.69
CA LEU A 149 -6.18 -8.07 -12.58
C LEU A 149 -7.18 -9.08 -13.17
N ALA A 150 -6.69 -10.02 -13.99
CA ALA A 150 -7.42 -11.21 -14.31
C ALA A 150 -7.21 -12.29 -13.24
N ARG A 151 -8.05 -13.33 -13.28
CA ARG A 151 -7.90 -14.52 -12.42
C ARG A 151 -6.48 -15.07 -12.53
N SER A 152 -5.81 -15.22 -11.40
CA SER A 152 -4.49 -15.81 -11.34
C SER A 152 -4.60 -17.34 -11.41
N LYS A 153 -3.76 -17.97 -12.24
CA LYS A 153 -3.60 -19.43 -12.23
C LYS A 153 -2.62 -19.83 -11.13
N LYS A 154 -2.93 -20.87 -10.37
CA LYS A 154 -1.95 -21.46 -9.45
C LYS A 154 -0.72 -21.87 -10.24
N GLY A 155 0.42 -21.22 -9.96
CA GLY A 155 1.71 -21.61 -10.50
C GLY A 155 2.30 -22.77 -9.70
N ARG A 156 3.26 -23.49 -10.29
CA ARG A 156 4.10 -24.46 -9.54
C ARG A 156 5.13 -23.66 -8.73
N GLY A 157 5.17 -23.88 -7.41
CA GLY A 157 6.15 -23.30 -6.49
C GLY A 157 5.87 -21.84 -6.12
N GLY A 158 5.52 -21.59 -4.86
CA GLY A 158 5.30 -20.28 -4.27
C GLY A 158 3.95 -19.64 -4.54
N PRO A 159 3.71 -18.43 -4.02
CA PRO A 159 2.47 -17.69 -4.19
C PRO A 159 2.13 -17.43 -5.66
N PRO A 160 0.83 -17.35 -6.03
CA PRO A 160 0.43 -17.06 -7.41
C PRO A 160 0.95 -15.69 -7.88
N LEU A 161 1.29 -15.58 -9.17
CA LEU A 161 1.69 -14.32 -9.78
C LEU A 161 0.48 -13.57 -10.37
N PRO A 162 0.48 -12.23 -10.33
CA PRO A 162 -0.60 -11.43 -10.90
C PRO A 162 -0.65 -11.54 -12.42
N GLN A 163 -1.87 -11.55 -12.97
CA GLN A 163 -2.11 -11.36 -14.39
C GLN A 163 -2.67 -9.95 -14.61
N ILE A 164 -1.79 -9.00 -14.85
CA ILE A 164 -2.13 -7.58 -15.05
C ILE A 164 -2.68 -7.39 -16.46
N ARG A 165 -3.88 -6.80 -16.58
CA ARG A 165 -4.54 -6.43 -17.84
C ARG A 165 -4.34 -4.97 -18.19
N GLY A 166 -4.16 -4.12 -17.19
CA GLY A 166 -3.89 -2.71 -17.32
C GLY A 166 -3.62 -2.09 -15.95
N TRP A 167 -2.98 -0.95 -15.95
CA TRP A 167 -2.70 -0.20 -14.73
C TRP A 167 -2.64 1.30 -15.02
N ILE A 168 -2.89 2.10 -14.00
CA ILE A 168 -2.69 3.55 -14.00
C ILE A 168 -2.14 3.97 -12.64
N SER A 169 -1.29 4.99 -12.62
CA SER A 169 -0.90 5.72 -11.42
C SER A 169 -1.48 7.13 -11.48
N LEU A 170 -2.28 7.46 -10.50
CA LEU A 170 -2.87 8.79 -10.32
C LEU A 170 -1.89 9.65 -9.52
N PRO A 171 -1.65 10.93 -9.91
CA PRO A 171 -0.70 11.82 -9.23
C PRO A 171 -1.28 12.38 -7.91
N HIS A 172 -2.19 11.66 -7.28
CA HIS A 172 -2.80 11.99 -6.00
C HIS A 172 -2.78 10.81 -5.05
N GLY A 173 -2.23 11.05 -3.87
CA GLY A 173 -2.37 10.24 -2.68
C GLY A 173 -3.02 11.05 -1.57
N VAL A 174 -3.13 10.46 -0.39
CA VAL A 174 -3.83 11.10 0.75
C VAL A 174 -3.16 12.39 1.21
N VAL A 175 -1.82 12.48 1.13
CA VAL A 175 -1.07 13.68 1.54
C VAL A 175 -1.28 14.79 0.51
N THR A 176 -1.02 14.54 -0.76
CA THR A 176 -1.12 15.54 -1.83
C THR A 176 -2.54 16.08 -1.98
N LEU A 177 -3.56 15.21 -1.85
CA LEU A 177 -4.95 15.64 -1.94
C LEU A 177 -5.39 16.44 -0.70
N ALA A 178 -4.99 16.03 0.50
CA ALA A 178 -5.27 16.77 1.72
C ALA A 178 -4.55 18.13 1.77
N GLU A 179 -3.33 18.23 1.26
CA GLU A 179 -2.62 19.52 1.14
C GLU A 179 -3.36 20.49 0.20
N ARG A 180 -3.94 19.97 -0.87
CA ARG A 180 -4.64 20.79 -1.86
C ARG A 180 -6.01 21.28 -1.39
N TYR A 181 -6.79 20.44 -0.71
CA TYR A 181 -8.17 20.72 -0.33
C TYR A 181 -8.36 20.99 1.16
N GLY A 182 -7.32 20.77 1.98
CA GLY A 182 -7.43 20.75 3.43
C GLY A 182 -7.87 19.37 3.94
N GLY A 183 -7.46 19.03 5.15
CA GLY A 183 -7.77 17.73 5.77
C GLY A 183 -8.43 17.85 7.15
N ILE A 184 -8.34 19.03 7.77
CA ILE A 184 -8.90 19.27 9.11
C ILE A 184 -10.40 19.50 9.02
N THR A 185 -10.82 20.47 8.22
CA THR A 185 -12.24 20.77 7.97
C THR A 185 -12.57 20.44 6.52
N VAL A 186 -13.37 19.40 6.32
CA VAL A 186 -13.80 18.95 4.99
C VAL A 186 -15.31 18.96 4.95
N THR A 187 -15.87 19.90 4.16
CA THR A 187 -17.31 19.95 3.90
C THR A 187 -17.71 18.89 2.87
N ARG A 188 -19.00 18.61 2.76
CA ARG A 188 -19.52 17.73 1.69
C ARG A 188 -19.12 18.23 0.30
N GLU A 189 -19.16 19.53 0.08
CA GLU A 189 -18.77 20.15 -1.18
C GLU A 189 -17.28 19.94 -1.47
N THR A 190 -16.42 20.19 -0.48
CA THR A 190 -14.96 19.93 -0.60
C THR A 190 -14.70 18.45 -0.88
N TYR A 191 -15.40 17.55 -0.19
CA TYR A 191 -15.27 16.12 -0.41
C TYR A 191 -15.65 15.71 -1.83
N GLU A 192 -16.78 16.18 -2.34
CA GLU A 192 -17.19 15.88 -3.73
C GLU A 192 -16.25 16.53 -4.75
N ALA A 193 -15.65 17.68 -4.46
CA ALA A 193 -14.61 18.27 -5.32
C ALA A 193 -13.38 17.36 -5.42
N MET A 194 -12.91 16.79 -4.30
CA MET A 194 -11.82 15.79 -4.30
C MET A 194 -12.20 14.55 -5.12
N VAL A 195 -13.41 14.02 -4.92
CA VAL A 195 -13.92 12.86 -5.67
C VAL A 195 -13.93 13.13 -7.17
N ASN A 196 -14.45 14.29 -7.59
CA ASN A 196 -14.57 14.67 -9.00
C ASN A 196 -13.19 14.88 -9.65
N GLU A 197 -12.22 15.45 -8.94
CA GLU A 197 -10.85 15.58 -9.44
C GLU A 197 -10.23 14.21 -9.72
N VAL A 198 -10.30 13.30 -8.76
CA VAL A 198 -9.77 11.93 -8.94
C VAL A 198 -10.53 11.18 -10.04
N ALA A 199 -11.85 11.33 -10.11
CA ALA A 199 -12.68 10.72 -11.16
C ALA A 199 -12.28 11.18 -12.55
N SER A 200 -11.93 12.46 -12.72
CA SER A 200 -11.45 13.00 -14.00
C SER A 200 -10.12 12.37 -14.44
N LEU A 201 -9.23 12.13 -13.50
CA LEU A 201 -7.92 11.52 -13.75
C LEU A 201 -8.01 10.02 -14.08
N ILE A 202 -8.96 9.30 -13.48
CA ILE A 202 -9.14 7.86 -13.75
C ILE A 202 -9.95 7.60 -15.03
N ALA A 203 -10.70 8.57 -15.52
CA ALA A 203 -11.62 8.41 -16.66
C ALA A 203 -10.97 7.84 -17.94
N PRO A 204 -9.73 8.20 -18.34
CA PRO A 204 -9.08 7.57 -19.50
C PRO A 204 -8.90 6.05 -19.31
N PHE A 205 -8.47 5.63 -18.13
CA PHE A 205 -8.28 4.22 -17.80
C PHE A 205 -9.61 3.44 -17.81
N VAL A 206 -10.69 4.07 -17.34
CA VAL A 206 -12.04 3.47 -17.39
C VAL A 206 -12.51 3.29 -18.83
N ARG A 207 -12.25 4.27 -19.71
CA ARG A 207 -12.61 4.13 -21.14
C ARG A 207 -11.90 2.99 -21.83
N GLU A 208 -10.66 2.73 -21.47
CA GLU A 208 -9.85 1.66 -22.06
C GLU A 208 -10.16 0.29 -21.44
N HIS A 209 -10.25 0.23 -20.12
CA HIS A 209 -10.30 -1.02 -19.36
C HIS A 209 -11.65 -1.29 -18.67
N GLY A 210 -12.61 -0.39 -18.72
CA GLY A 210 -13.94 -0.56 -18.13
C GLY A 210 -14.98 -1.21 -19.05
N LYS A 211 -14.69 -1.36 -20.34
CA LYS A 211 -15.65 -1.81 -21.38
C LYS A 211 -16.19 -3.24 -21.15
N ASP A 212 -15.38 -4.09 -20.55
CA ASP A 212 -15.82 -5.48 -20.25
C ASP A 212 -16.66 -5.58 -18.98
N GLY A 213 -17.01 -4.43 -18.38
CA GLY A 213 -17.73 -4.36 -17.13
C GLY A 213 -16.93 -4.85 -15.93
N THR A 214 -17.56 -4.87 -14.78
CA THR A 214 -17.01 -5.41 -13.52
C THR A 214 -17.72 -6.71 -13.09
N ASN A 215 -18.56 -7.28 -13.96
CA ASN A 215 -19.23 -8.54 -13.69
C ASN A 215 -18.20 -9.64 -13.39
N GLY A 216 -18.44 -10.40 -12.32
CA GLY A 216 -17.51 -11.44 -11.88
C GLY A 216 -16.22 -10.92 -11.23
N THR A 217 -16.03 -9.59 -11.08
CA THR A 217 -14.88 -9.02 -10.40
C THR A 217 -15.22 -8.46 -9.02
N HIS A 218 -14.22 -8.29 -8.19
CA HIS A 218 -14.35 -7.57 -6.92
C HIS A 218 -13.28 -6.49 -6.79
N MET A 219 -13.48 -5.53 -5.90
CA MET A 219 -12.42 -4.61 -5.51
C MET A 219 -11.45 -5.30 -4.55
N LEU A 220 -10.18 -4.94 -4.65
CA LEU A 220 -9.12 -5.38 -3.76
C LEU A 220 -8.31 -4.14 -3.35
N GLY A 221 -8.52 -3.65 -2.15
CA GLY A 221 -7.90 -2.41 -1.70
C GLY A 221 -6.77 -2.66 -0.72
N THR A 222 -5.66 -1.95 -0.89
CA THR A 222 -4.54 -1.99 0.04
C THR A 222 -4.17 -0.61 0.57
N SER A 223 -3.24 -0.58 1.50
CA SER A 223 -2.70 0.61 2.15
C SER A 223 -3.54 1.19 3.31
N GLY A 224 -3.07 2.31 3.86
CA GLY A 224 -3.56 2.83 5.13
C GLY A 224 -5.03 3.25 5.14
N THR A 225 -5.54 3.78 4.05
CA THR A 225 -6.95 4.20 3.92
C THR A 225 -7.89 3.03 4.10
N VAL A 226 -7.69 1.97 3.32
CA VAL A 226 -8.62 0.83 3.29
C VAL A 226 -8.57 0.05 4.60
N THR A 227 -7.38 -0.14 5.17
CA THR A 227 -7.23 -0.81 6.46
C THR A 227 -7.83 0.00 7.60
N THR A 228 -7.77 1.34 7.53
CA THR A 228 -8.45 2.23 8.49
C THR A 228 -9.98 2.11 8.38
N ILE A 229 -10.52 2.15 7.17
CA ILE A 229 -11.96 1.98 6.91
C ILE A 229 -12.46 0.62 7.46
N ALA A 230 -11.71 -0.46 7.22
CA ALA A 230 -12.03 -1.76 7.79
C ALA A 230 -11.98 -1.77 9.32
N GLY A 231 -10.98 -1.13 9.91
CA GLY A 231 -10.87 -1.00 11.37
C GLY A 231 -12.05 -0.25 11.99
N VAL A 232 -12.50 0.83 11.36
CA VAL A 232 -13.69 1.60 11.77
C VAL A 232 -14.95 0.77 11.61
N HIS A 233 -15.10 0.06 10.49
CA HIS A 233 -16.23 -0.86 10.25
C HIS A 233 -16.34 -1.94 11.31
N LEU A 234 -15.21 -2.56 11.66
CA LEU A 234 -15.13 -3.62 12.67
C LEU A 234 -15.17 -3.11 14.11
N ASN A 235 -15.27 -1.79 14.32
CA ASN A 235 -15.24 -1.12 15.62
C ASN A 235 -14.05 -1.57 16.51
N LEU A 236 -12.85 -1.66 15.91
CA LEU A 236 -11.66 -2.10 16.62
C LEU A 236 -11.20 -1.07 17.65
N ARG A 237 -10.92 -1.51 18.87
CA ARG A 237 -10.33 -0.67 19.93
C ARG A 237 -8.82 -0.47 19.74
N ARG A 238 -8.19 -1.33 18.99
CA ARG A 238 -6.80 -1.28 18.56
C ARG A 238 -6.71 -1.96 17.19
N TYR A 239 -5.69 -1.64 16.42
CA TYR A 239 -5.49 -2.27 15.14
C TYR A 239 -5.16 -3.77 15.30
N GLU A 240 -5.91 -4.62 14.59
CA GLU A 240 -5.78 -6.09 14.60
C GLU A 240 -5.66 -6.60 13.17
N ARG A 241 -4.41 -6.80 12.71
CA ARG A 241 -4.12 -7.20 11.33
C ARG A 241 -4.89 -8.45 10.89
N ASN A 242 -4.96 -9.45 11.76
CA ASN A 242 -5.63 -10.73 11.48
C ASN A 242 -7.16 -10.60 11.25
N ARG A 243 -7.75 -9.51 11.70
CA ARG A 243 -9.17 -9.20 11.45
C ARG A 243 -9.37 -8.32 10.23
N VAL A 244 -8.38 -7.51 9.90
CA VAL A 244 -8.43 -6.54 8.78
C VAL A 244 -7.99 -7.19 7.48
N ASP A 245 -6.86 -7.93 7.46
CA ASP A 245 -6.34 -8.56 6.25
C ASP A 245 -7.28 -9.66 5.75
N GLY A 246 -7.80 -9.49 4.54
CA GLY A 246 -8.77 -10.39 3.94
C GLY A 246 -10.24 -10.12 4.29
N CYS A 247 -10.52 -9.09 5.09
CA CYS A 247 -11.89 -8.69 5.44
C CYS A 247 -12.67 -8.31 4.17
N TRP A 248 -13.93 -8.75 4.11
CA TRP A 248 -14.87 -8.37 3.06
C TRP A 248 -15.79 -7.24 3.54
N MET A 249 -16.04 -6.28 2.69
CA MET A 249 -16.99 -5.19 2.92
C MET A 249 -17.90 -5.02 1.71
N SER A 250 -19.21 -4.87 1.94
CA SER A 250 -20.16 -4.50 0.89
C SER A 250 -20.07 -3.02 0.56
N THR A 251 -20.67 -2.63 -0.56
CA THR A 251 -20.79 -1.23 -0.97
C THR A 251 -21.47 -0.39 0.10
N GLU A 252 -22.53 -0.91 0.72
CA GLU A 252 -23.31 -0.23 1.76
C GLU A 252 -22.47 -0.04 3.05
N GLN A 253 -21.70 -1.04 3.43
CA GLN A 253 -20.81 -0.98 4.60
C GLN A 253 -19.72 0.08 4.42
N ILE A 254 -19.12 0.16 3.24
CA ILE A 254 -18.11 1.18 2.91
C ILE A 254 -18.75 2.57 2.97
N THR A 255 -19.91 2.74 2.34
CA THR A 255 -20.65 4.01 2.33
C THR A 255 -21.00 4.46 3.75
N ALA A 256 -21.48 3.54 4.60
CA ALA A 256 -21.80 3.86 5.98
C ALA A 256 -20.57 4.33 6.79
N VAL A 257 -19.39 3.74 6.54
CA VAL A 257 -18.14 4.19 7.18
C VAL A 257 -17.74 5.58 6.69
N ILE A 258 -17.79 5.82 5.37
CA ILE A 258 -17.45 7.13 4.79
C ILE A 258 -18.38 8.22 5.34
N GLU A 259 -19.69 7.98 5.38
CA GLU A 259 -20.65 8.93 5.95
C GLU A 259 -20.38 9.21 7.44
N ARG A 260 -20.06 8.17 8.21
CA ARG A 260 -19.67 8.33 9.61
C ARG A 260 -18.42 9.20 9.75
N LEU A 261 -17.39 8.98 8.92
CA LEU A 261 -16.14 9.76 8.96
C LEU A 261 -16.34 11.22 8.55
N LEU A 262 -17.22 11.48 7.57
CA LEU A 262 -17.59 12.83 7.15
C LEU A 262 -18.37 13.59 8.23
N ALA A 263 -19.15 12.89 9.04
CA ALA A 263 -19.89 13.48 10.16
C ALA A 263 -19.02 13.76 11.39
N MET A 264 -17.81 13.18 11.49
CA MET A 264 -16.89 13.39 12.61
C MET A 264 -16.18 14.75 12.49
N THR A 265 -16.01 15.42 13.64
CA THR A 265 -15.05 16.54 13.74
C THR A 265 -13.61 16.01 13.60
N HIS A 266 -12.65 16.93 13.43
CA HIS A 266 -11.24 16.52 13.43
C HIS A 266 -10.83 15.89 14.76
N GLU A 267 -11.30 16.43 15.88
CA GLU A 267 -11.05 15.93 17.22
C GLU A 267 -11.61 14.51 17.41
N ASP A 268 -12.81 14.23 16.89
CA ASP A 268 -13.39 12.88 16.90
C ASP A 268 -12.53 11.88 16.11
N ARG A 269 -12.02 12.30 14.96
CA ARG A 269 -11.11 11.48 14.15
C ARG A 269 -9.78 11.23 14.86
N VAL A 270 -9.23 12.25 15.52
CA VAL A 270 -8.01 12.11 16.35
C VAL A 270 -8.25 11.12 17.50
N ALA A 271 -9.39 11.18 18.16
CA ALA A 271 -9.75 10.30 19.27
C ALA A 271 -10.11 8.87 18.84
N SER A 272 -10.37 8.66 17.54
CA SER A 272 -10.72 7.32 17.04
C SER A 272 -9.54 6.36 17.10
N PRO A 273 -9.69 5.16 17.72
CA PRO A 273 -8.59 4.20 17.89
C PRO A 273 -7.98 3.69 16.58
N CYS A 274 -8.76 3.71 15.49
CA CYS A 274 -8.30 3.22 14.17
C CYS A 274 -7.72 4.32 13.29
N ILE A 275 -7.89 5.59 13.64
CA ILE A 275 -7.43 6.74 12.86
C ILE A 275 -6.22 7.39 13.56
N GLY A 276 -6.46 8.00 14.72
CA GLY A 276 -5.44 8.69 15.51
C GLY A 276 -4.95 9.99 14.87
N ILE A 277 -4.19 10.77 15.64
CA ILE A 277 -3.68 12.09 15.24
C ILE A 277 -2.88 12.05 13.92
N ALA A 278 -2.19 10.97 13.67
CA ALA A 278 -1.30 10.87 12.50
C ALA A 278 -2.03 10.69 11.16
N ARG A 279 -3.35 10.39 11.18
CA ARG A 279 -4.18 10.14 9.99
C ARG A 279 -5.45 10.97 9.95
N ALA A 280 -5.80 11.67 11.02
CA ALA A 280 -7.06 12.39 11.15
C ALA A 280 -7.26 13.45 10.07
N ASP A 281 -6.18 14.06 9.61
CA ASP A 281 -6.14 15.04 8.52
C ASP A 281 -6.06 14.41 7.10
N LEU A 282 -5.80 13.12 6.99
CA LEU A 282 -5.60 12.42 5.71
C LEU A 282 -6.75 11.48 5.34
N VAL A 283 -7.51 11.01 6.32
CA VAL A 283 -8.47 9.92 6.11
C VAL A 283 -9.59 10.27 5.13
N LEU A 284 -10.07 11.51 5.14
CA LEU A 284 -11.15 11.95 4.23
C LEU A 284 -10.67 12.10 2.78
N ALA A 285 -9.43 12.53 2.56
CA ALA A 285 -8.81 12.49 1.25
C ALA A 285 -8.71 11.06 0.72
N GLY A 286 -8.32 10.12 1.58
CA GLY A 286 -8.32 8.69 1.23
C GLY A 286 -9.72 8.15 0.90
N CYS A 287 -10.73 8.54 1.66
CA CYS A 287 -12.12 8.20 1.36
C CYS A 287 -12.59 8.76 0.01
N ALA A 288 -12.18 9.97 -0.35
CA ALA A 288 -12.53 10.58 -1.64
C ALA A 288 -11.88 9.84 -2.81
N ILE A 289 -10.61 9.44 -2.69
CA ILE A 289 -9.92 8.62 -3.69
C ILE A 289 -10.64 7.26 -3.85
N LEU A 290 -10.94 6.58 -2.74
CA LEU A 290 -11.70 5.33 -2.77
C LEU A 290 -13.07 5.49 -3.43
N GLU A 291 -13.79 6.56 -3.10
CA GLU A 291 -15.13 6.81 -3.67
C GLU A 291 -15.05 7.03 -5.19
N ALA A 292 -14.07 7.79 -5.67
CA ALA A 292 -13.85 7.98 -7.11
C ALA A 292 -13.57 6.65 -7.82
N ILE A 293 -12.73 5.78 -7.23
CA ILE A 293 -12.44 4.45 -7.77
C ILE A 293 -13.69 3.56 -7.78
N ARG A 294 -14.49 3.59 -6.69
CA ARG A 294 -15.75 2.82 -6.60
C ARG A 294 -16.79 3.25 -7.64
N ARG A 295 -16.90 4.56 -7.89
CA ARG A 295 -17.80 5.09 -8.93
C ARG A 295 -17.32 4.72 -10.33
N ALA A 296 -16.00 4.68 -10.53
CA ALA A 296 -15.38 4.30 -11.79
C ALA A 296 -15.52 2.80 -12.11
N PHE A 297 -15.40 1.95 -11.10
CA PHE A 297 -15.49 0.48 -11.20
C PHE A 297 -16.50 -0.05 -10.19
N PRO A 298 -17.80 -0.03 -10.49
CA PRO A 298 -18.84 -0.47 -9.57
C PRO A 298 -18.79 -2.00 -9.38
N CYS A 299 -18.12 -2.42 -8.31
CA CYS A 299 -18.09 -3.80 -7.85
C CYS A 299 -18.94 -3.96 -6.58
N PRO A 300 -19.62 -5.11 -6.40
CA PRO A 300 -20.55 -5.28 -5.27
C PRO A 300 -19.85 -5.37 -3.91
N ARG A 301 -18.56 -5.71 -3.89
CA ARG A 301 -17.79 -5.95 -2.66
C ARG A 301 -16.32 -5.59 -2.82
N LEU A 302 -15.71 -5.24 -1.70
CA LEU A 302 -14.29 -4.94 -1.53
C LEU A 302 -13.67 -5.98 -0.60
N ARG A 303 -12.52 -6.52 -1.00
CA ARG A 303 -11.64 -7.24 -0.09
C ARG A 303 -10.51 -6.32 0.37
N VAL A 304 -10.27 -6.29 1.67
CA VAL A 304 -9.22 -5.44 2.27
C VAL A 304 -7.93 -6.23 2.35
N ALA A 305 -6.83 -5.63 1.90
CA ALA A 305 -5.49 -6.18 1.99
C ALA A 305 -4.64 -5.35 2.95
N ASP A 306 -4.11 -5.98 4.01
CA ASP A 306 -3.00 -5.41 4.80
C ASP A 306 -1.67 -6.01 4.37
N ARG A 307 -1.49 -6.03 3.06
CA ARG A 307 -0.30 -6.49 2.33
C ARG A 307 -0.20 -5.70 1.03
N GLY A 308 0.98 -5.66 0.42
CA GLY A 308 1.19 -4.89 -0.80
C GLY A 308 2.64 -4.97 -1.28
N LEU A 309 3.29 -3.82 -1.49
CA LEU A 309 4.65 -3.72 -2.03
C LEU A 309 5.66 -4.62 -1.32
N ARG A 310 5.70 -4.60 0.00
CA ARG A 310 6.69 -5.35 0.79
C ARG A 310 6.54 -6.85 0.60
N GLU A 311 5.32 -7.35 0.63
CA GLU A 311 5.01 -8.75 0.35
C GLU A 311 5.37 -9.11 -1.10
N GLY A 312 5.12 -8.21 -2.06
CA GLY A 312 5.51 -8.37 -3.45
C GLY A 312 7.02 -8.48 -3.62
N MET A 313 7.80 -7.60 -2.97
CA MET A 313 9.26 -7.67 -2.96
C MET A 313 9.79 -8.98 -2.36
N LEU A 314 9.22 -9.43 -1.23
CA LEU A 314 9.59 -10.70 -0.61
C LEU A 314 9.32 -11.88 -1.54
N VAL A 315 8.14 -11.94 -2.16
CA VAL A 315 7.79 -12.99 -3.11
C VAL A 315 8.74 -12.99 -4.31
N GLN A 316 9.08 -11.82 -4.84
CA GLN A 316 10.00 -11.71 -5.96
C GLN A 316 11.39 -12.24 -5.60
N MET A 317 11.99 -11.74 -4.52
CA MET A 317 13.34 -12.17 -4.06
C MET A 317 13.39 -13.67 -3.77
N MET A 318 12.40 -14.20 -3.04
CA MET A 318 12.35 -15.62 -2.69
C MET A 318 12.16 -16.50 -3.92
N ARG A 319 11.43 -16.02 -4.94
CA ARG A 319 11.25 -16.75 -6.21
C ARG A 319 12.54 -16.77 -7.03
N GLU A 320 13.24 -15.65 -7.13
CA GLU A 320 14.54 -15.55 -7.81
C GLU A 320 15.57 -16.49 -7.19
N ASP A 321 15.55 -16.66 -5.87
CA ASP A 321 16.43 -17.57 -5.15
C ASP A 321 15.94 -19.03 -5.16
N GLY A 322 14.83 -19.34 -5.82
CA GLY A 322 14.29 -20.69 -5.89
C GLY A 322 13.80 -21.24 -4.55
N ALA A 323 13.39 -20.38 -3.61
CA ALA A 323 13.04 -20.76 -2.25
C ALA A 323 11.92 -21.82 -2.15
N TRP A 324 11.12 -21.99 -3.20
CA TRP A 324 10.02 -22.95 -3.29
C TRP A 324 10.27 -24.07 -4.31
N SER A 325 11.44 -24.11 -4.95
CA SER A 325 11.76 -25.10 -6.00
C SER A 325 12.17 -26.48 -5.44
N GLY A 326 12.41 -26.59 -4.13
CA GLY A 326 12.95 -27.80 -3.47
C GLY A 326 11.94 -28.82 -2.98
N GLY A 327 10.62 -28.59 -3.15
CA GLY A 327 9.57 -29.49 -2.59
C GLY A 327 9.32 -30.79 -3.36
N SER A 328 9.97 -31.01 -4.50
CA SER A 328 9.65 -32.17 -5.38
C SER A 328 10.65 -33.33 -5.31
N GLN A 329 11.76 -33.22 -4.58
CA GLN A 329 12.77 -34.30 -4.51
C GLN A 329 12.73 -35.17 -3.25
N ALA A 330 11.92 -34.81 -2.24
CA ALA A 330 11.84 -35.60 -0.99
C ALA A 330 10.70 -36.64 -0.95
N ALA A 331 9.92 -36.80 -2.04
CA ALA A 331 8.81 -37.75 -2.10
C ALA A 331 9.07 -38.96 -3.02
N MET A 332 10.31 -39.18 -3.47
CA MET A 332 10.72 -40.36 -4.28
C MET A 332 12.03 -40.95 -3.77
N SER A 333 12.08 -41.23 -2.46
CA SER A 333 13.12 -42.14 -1.90
C SER A 333 12.53 -42.97 -0.77
#